data_b82bd2bd78a62f06b94eff7602ef1ae2
#
_entry.id   b82bd2bd78a62f06b94eff7602ef1ae2
#
_cell.length_a   1.000
_cell.length_b   1.000
_cell.length_c   1.000
_cell.angle_alpha   90.00
_cell.angle_beta   90.00
_cell.angle_gamma   90.00
#
_symmetry.space_group_name_H-M   'P 1'
#
loop_
_entity.id
_entity.type
_entity.pdbx_description
1 polymer ?
#
loop_
_entity_poly.entity_id
_entity_poly.type
_entity_poly.pdbx_seq_one_letter_code
_entity_poly.pdbx_strand_id
1 'polypeptide(L)'
;MAYPYKIEFQKPDLDALTADYTVADLHFHTRHSDGMNSAAAIAERAAGLNIGVAITDHNAIDGAVEMDGYKDVLSIPGIEVTAKEGTHLLIYFYDVKSLEWFYRKDVVPFMGHDTMTSLSLDLKEIIRRAWQYRSVIIFPHPYCGVYTGVCNLQFSRGGLQELLAMADGVEVINGENLNKWNLQCALLGFNLEKAVTGGSDGHSLFYLGKVVTYAECAPTRHDFLDAVKEGRTRVVGKEVHIIRKAASNSMKLKSSIKNYPDIFEKNIRYGYTVFNVKSKNLRDRMKKRIDDHRDRKDRKAAEKEEALSAEQNDR
;
A
#
# COMPACT_ATOMS: atom_id res chain seq x y z
N MET A 1 -18.32 23.56 -3.09
CA MET A 1 -19.17 22.53 -3.73
C MET A 1 -18.87 21.21 -3.08
N ALA A 2 -19.87 20.52 -2.52
CA ALA A 2 -19.64 19.20 -1.96
C ALA A 2 -19.30 18.22 -3.09
N TYR A 3 -18.23 17.46 -2.95
CA TYR A 3 -17.88 16.37 -3.84
C TYR A 3 -18.93 15.26 -3.66
N PRO A 4 -19.74 14.93 -4.67
CA PRO A 4 -20.87 14.02 -4.49
C PRO A 4 -20.48 12.55 -4.44
N TYR A 5 -19.24 12.21 -4.83
CA TYR A 5 -18.79 10.84 -4.94
C TYR A 5 -17.75 10.49 -3.85
N LYS A 6 -17.72 9.22 -3.46
CA LYS A 6 -16.76 8.70 -2.47
C LYS A 6 -15.33 8.61 -3.03
N ILE A 7 -15.16 8.44 -4.33
CA ILE A 7 -13.87 8.29 -5.03
C ILE A 7 -13.91 9.14 -6.31
N GLU A 8 -12.95 10.06 -6.46
CA GLU A 8 -12.89 10.97 -7.60
C GLU A 8 -11.52 10.98 -8.27
N PHE A 9 -11.49 10.67 -9.56
CA PHE A 9 -10.25 10.62 -10.37
C PHE A 9 -9.96 11.97 -11.02
N GLN A 10 -9.63 12.97 -10.20
CA GLN A 10 -9.29 14.32 -10.67
C GLN A 10 -8.17 14.93 -9.80
N LYS A 11 -7.61 16.04 -10.27
CA LYS A 11 -6.66 16.80 -9.45
C LYS A 11 -7.41 17.38 -8.24
N PRO A 12 -6.92 17.18 -7.00
CA PRO A 12 -7.50 17.80 -5.83
C PRO A 12 -7.46 19.34 -5.92
N ASP A 13 -8.58 19.98 -5.58
CA ASP A 13 -8.63 21.40 -5.24
C ASP A 13 -8.50 21.51 -3.72
N LEU A 14 -7.24 21.64 -3.26
CA LEU A 14 -6.95 21.61 -1.83
C LEU A 14 -7.55 22.79 -1.09
N ASP A 15 -7.57 23.98 -1.72
CA ASP A 15 -8.12 25.19 -1.10
C ASP A 15 -9.63 25.03 -0.82
N ALA A 16 -10.36 24.47 -1.78
CA ALA A 16 -11.77 24.18 -1.61
C ALA A 16 -12.04 23.04 -0.60
N LEU A 17 -11.18 22.00 -0.60
CA LEU A 17 -11.37 20.86 0.30
C LEU A 17 -11.07 21.23 1.75
N THR A 18 -9.97 21.96 2.01
CA THR A 18 -9.54 22.29 3.37
C THR A 18 -10.42 23.38 4.03
N ALA A 19 -11.31 24.04 3.26
CA ALA A 19 -12.30 24.94 3.82
C ALA A 19 -13.40 24.21 4.60
N ASP A 20 -13.78 22.99 4.17
CA ASP A 20 -14.94 22.29 4.73
C ASP A 20 -14.58 20.92 5.36
N TYR A 21 -13.41 20.37 5.07
CA TYR A 21 -13.00 19.01 5.46
C TYR A 21 -11.63 18.98 6.10
N THR A 22 -11.41 18.00 6.95
CA THR A 22 -10.06 17.56 7.33
C THR A 22 -9.50 16.71 6.19
N VAL A 23 -8.33 17.11 5.67
CA VAL A 23 -7.70 16.54 4.48
C VAL A 23 -6.31 15.99 4.85
N ALA A 24 -5.96 14.80 4.42
CA ALA A 24 -4.64 14.24 4.62
C ALA A 24 -4.15 13.41 3.42
N ASP A 25 -2.84 13.44 3.16
CA ASP A 25 -2.14 12.48 2.30
C ASP A 25 -1.70 11.31 3.18
N LEU A 26 -2.29 10.13 2.97
CA LEU A 26 -2.14 8.99 3.87
C LEU A 26 -1.01 8.02 3.49
N HIS A 27 -0.21 8.33 2.45
CA HIS A 27 0.86 7.45 2.02
C HIS A 27 2.04 8.29 1.49
N PHE A 28 3.06 8.47 2.33
CA PHE A 28 4.21 9.29 1.99
C PHE A 28 5.49 8.79 2.63
N HIS A 29 6.62 8.86 1.89
CA HIS A 29 7.91 8.32 2.30
C HIS A 29 8.94 9.43 2.56
N THR A 30 9.77 9.22 3.59
CA THR A 30 10.89 10.07 3.93
C THR A 30 12.22 9.44 3.51
N ARG A 31 13.32 10.15 3.76
CA ARG A 31 14.69 9.62 3.59
C ARG A 31 15.04 8.46 4.55
N HIS A 32 14.18 8.16 5.52
CA HIS A 32 14.40 7.02 6.42
C HIS A 32 14.06 5.67 5.75
N SER A 33 13.35 5.71 4.61
CA SER A 33 13.21 4.57 3.70
C SER A 33 13.75 4.90 2.31
N ASP A 34 12.91 5.16 1.34
CA ASP A 34 13.28 5.41 -0.05
C ASP A 34 12.80 6.77 -0.58
N GLY A 35 12.20 7.58 0.26
CA GLY A 35 11.87 8.97 -0.05
C GLY A 35 13.10 9.88 -0.10
N MET A 36 12.94 11.07 -0.69
CA MET A 36 14.02 12.02 -0.92
C MET A 36 14.11 13.11 0.14
N ASN A 37 13.07 13.31 0.94
CA ASN A 37 12.93 14.48 1.77
C ASN A 37 12.92 14.12 3.27
N SER A 38 13.38 15.07 4.10
CA SER A 38 13.28 14.96 5.55
C SER A 38 11.83 15.21 6.01
N ALA A 39 11.49 14.72 7.19
CA ALA A 39 10.22 15.02 7.83
C ALA A 39 9.96 16.53 7.96
N ALA A 40 11.01 17.33 8.27
CA ALA A 40 10.94 18.78 8.33
C ALA A 40 10.45 19.42 7.02
N ALA A 41 11.04 19.03 5.89
CA ALA A 41 10.67 19.58 4.58
C ALA A 41 9.25 19.16 4.16
N ILE A 42 8.84 17.94 4.55
CA ILE A 42 7.48 17.45 4.31
C ILE A 42 6.48 18.21 5.19
N ALA A 43 6.81 18.45 6.46
CA ALA A 43 5.97 19.23 7.39
C ALA A 43 5.76 20.65 6.89
N GLU A 44 6.83 21.36 6.50
CA GLU A 44 6.75 22.69 5.91
C GLU A 44 5.83 22.72 4.68
N ARG A 45 5.99 21.73 3.79
CA ARG A 45 5.16 21.62 2.59
C ARG A 45 3.70 21.30 2.91
N ALA A 46 3.43 20.41 3.86
CA ALA A 46 2.09 20.02 4.30
C ALA A 46 1.36 21.20 4.95
N ALA A 47 2.06 21.93 5.83
CA ALA A 47 1.55 23.18 6.42
C ALA A 47 1.19 24.21 5.34
N GLY A 48 2.06 24.43 4.35
CA GLY A 48 1.79 25.33 3.24
C GLY A 48 0.65 24.90 2.29
N LEU A 49 0.22 23.62 2.37
CA LEU A 49 -0.95 23.09 1.66
C LEU A 49 -2.18 22.96 2.56
N ASN A 50 -2.05 23.28 3.84
CA ASN A 50 -3.08 23.11 4.87
C ASN A 50 -3.65 21.68 4.94
N ILE A 51 -2.80 20.65 4.77
CA ILE A 51 -3.19 19.25 4.83
C ILE A 51 -2.42 18.48 5.90
N GLY A 52 -3.02 17.40 6.40
CA GLY A 52 -2.34 16.41 7.19
C GLY A 52 -1.49 15.46 6.32
N VAL A 53 -0.62 14.68 6.97
CA VAL A 53 0.18 13.68 6.32
C VAL A 53 0.44 12.47 7.22
N ALA A 54 0.38 11.28 6.66
CA ALA A 54 0.92 10.08 7.28
C ALA A 54 2.28 9.76 6.64
N ILE A 55 3.32 9.75 7.46
CA ILE A 55 4.61 9.19 7.06
C ILE A 55 4.54 7.68 7.26
N THR A 56 4.79 6.95 6.17
CA THR A 56 4.63 5.50 6.08
C THR A 56 5.87 4.86 5.47
N ASP A 57 7.03 5.16 6.05
CA ASP A 57 8.30 4.61 5.60
C ASP A 57 8.29 3.06 5.63
N HIS A 58 8.95 2.41 4.66
CA HIS A 58 9.08 0.95 4.60
C HIS A 58 9.79 0.41 5.83
N ASN A 59 9.10 -0.39 6.63
CA ASN A 59 9.61 -1.03 7.85
C ASN A 59 10.45 -0.11 8.75
N ALA A 60 10.14 1.20 8.76
CA ALA A 60 10.82 2.23 9.56
C ALA A 60 9.81 3.21 10.12
N ILE A 61 10.12 3.84 11.25
CA ILE A 61 9.21 4.79 11.92
C ILE A 61 9.85 6.13 12.23
N ASP A 62 11.17 6.28 12.02
CA ASP A 62 11.89 7.49 12.42
C ASP A 62 11.27 8.75 11.79
N GLY A 63 10.87 8.67 10.52
CA GLY A 63 10.18 9.76 9.83
C GLY A 63 8.82 10.11 10.45
N ALA A 64 8.05 9.11 10.86
CA ALA A 64 6.75 9.30 11.52
C ALA A 64 6.91 9.89 12.93
N VAL A 65 7.95 9.46 13.67
CA VAL A 65 8.29 9.99 15.01
C VAL A 65 8.76 11.44 14.89
N GLU A 66 9.65 11.76 13.94
CA GLU A 66 10.07 13.14 13.67
C GLU A 66 8.87 14.02 13.31
N MET A 67 7.95 13.54 12.45
CA MET A 67 6.78 14.27 12.00
C MET A 67 5.84 14.66 13.16
N ASP A 68 5.72 13.84 14.19
CA ASP A 68 4.88 14.13 15.36
C ASP A 68 5.34 15.35 16.17
N GLY A 69 6.57 15.78 15.98
CA GLY A 69 7.12 17.01 16.57
C GLY A 69 6.56 18.30 15.96
N TYR A 70 6.05 18.27 14.72
CA TYR A 70 5.54 19.45 14.00
C TYR A 70 4.05 19.68 14.29
N LYS A 71 3.75 20.58 15.23
CA LYS A 71 2.38 20.80 15.74
C LYS A 71 1.46 21.57 14.80
N ASP A 72 2.02 22.24 13.79
CA ASP A 72 1.27 22.99 12.76
C ASP A 72 0.73 22.09 11.64
N VAL A 73 0.99 20.78 11.70
CA VAL A 73 0.54 19.79 10.73
C VAL A 73 -0.20 18.66 11.44
N LEU A 74 -1.33 18.25 10.88
CA LEU A 74 -1.99 17.03 11.31
C LEU A 74 -1.10 15.82 10.95
N SER A 75 -0.27 15.39 11.90
CA SER A 75 0.58 14.21 11.74
C SER A 75 -0.19 12.94 12.12
N ILE A 76 -0.21 11.95 11.23
CA ILE A 76 -0.80 10.63 11.46
C ILE A 76 0.36 9.63 11.53
N PRO A 77 0.66 9.07 12.72
CA PRO A 77 1.72 8.08 12.87
C PRO A 77 1.41 6.82 12.06
N GLY A 78 2.28 6.48 11.13
CA GLY A 78 2.08 5.33 10.24
C GLY A 78 3.37 4.59 9.94
N ILE A 79 3.21 3.44 9.33
CA ILE A 79 4.28 2.60 8.79
C ILE A 79 3.76 1.80 7.60
N GLU A 80 4.57 1.62 6.57
CA GLU A 80 4.31 0.63 5.53
C GLU A 80 5.16 -0.62 5.79
N VAL A 81 4.50 -1.70 6.19
CA VAL A 81 5.17 -2.97 6.49
C VAL A 81 5.17 -3.86 5.25
N THR A 82 6.34 -4.42 4.90
CA THR A 82 6.46 -5.42 3.84
C THR A 82 6.43 -6.82 4.44
N ALA A 83 5.35 -7.56 4.18
CA ALA A 83 5.18 -8.92 4.67
C ALA A 83 6.09 -9.92 3.94
N LYS A 84 6.23 -11.12 4.49
CA LYS A 84 7.02 -12.23 3.93
C LYS A 84 6.67 -12.54 2.48
N GLU A 85 5.43 -12.35 2.08
CA GLU A 85 4.94 -12.54 0.71
C GLU A 85 5.40 -11.44 -0.25
N GLY A 86 6.02 -10.37 0.26
CA GLY A 86 6.37 -9.17 -0.48
C GLY A 86 5.20 -8.19 -0.66
N THR A 87 4.10 -8.41 0.02
CA THR A 87 2.93 -7.52 0.01
C THR A 87 3.08 -6.46 1.08
N HIS A 88 2.65 -5.25 0.74
CA HIS A 88 2.65 -4.11 1.64
C HIS A 88 1.37 -4.03 2.47
N LEU A 89 1.48 -3.44 3.65
CA LEU A 89 0.39 -3.16 4.56
C LEU A 89 0.64 -1.81 5.24
N LEU A 90 -0.28 -0.86 5.11
CA LEU A 90 -0.27 0.40 5.85
C LEU A 90 -0.95 0.20 7.20
N ILE A 91 -0.28 0.65 8.25
CA ILE A 91 -0.80 0.61 9.60
C ILE A 91 -0.66 2.00 10.21
N TYR A 92 -1.79 2.62 10.57
CA TYR A 92 -1.83 3.92 11.23
C TYR A 92 -2.17 3.75 12.69
N PHE A 93 -1.56 4.58 13.53
CA PHE A 93 -1.74 4.54 14.98
C PHE A 93 -2.31 5.86 15.50
N TYR A 94 -3.10 5.76 16.55
CA TYR A 94 -3.71 6.93 17.20
C TYR A 94 -2.70 7.75 18.01
N ASP A 95 -1.54 7.19 18.31
CA ASP A 95 -0.44 7.87 18.98
C ASP A 95 0.91 7.25 18.61
N VAL A 96 1.97 8.05 18.72
CA VAL A 96 3.34 7.64 18.39
C VAL A 96 3.85 6.53 19.31
N LYS A 97 3.45 6.51 20.58
CA LYS A 97 3.91 5.48 21.54
C LYS A 97 3.43 4.10 21.12
N SER A 98 2.18 3.98 20.66
CA SER A 98 1.62 2.74 20.11
C SER A 98 2.38 2.29 18.87
N LEU A 99 2.74 3.20 17.96
CA LEU A 99 3.59 2.93 16.80
C LEU A 99 4.98 2.44 17.22
N GLU A 100 5.64 3.11 18.18
CA GLU A 100 6.95 2.71 18.69
C GLU A 100 6.92 1.33 19.36
N TRP A 101 5.86 1.03 20.14
CA TRP A 101 5.69 -0.27 20.75
C TRP A 101 5.49 -1.39 19.72
N PHE A 102 4.62 -1.17 18.74
CA PHE A 102 4.42 -2.09 17.63
C PHE A 102 5.74 -2.32 16.88
N TYR A 103 6.44 -1.24 16.53
CA TYR A 103 7.71 -1.34 15.81
C TYR A 103 8.74 -2.17 16.56
N ARG A 104 8.97 -1.86 17.84
CA ARG A 104 9.97 -2.56 18.67
C ARG A 104 9.65 -4.02 18.92
N LYS A 105 8.38 -4.37 19.10
CA LYS A 105 7.95 -5.74 19.45
C LYS A 105 7.60 -6.60 18.23
N ASP A 106 7.02 -5.99 17.21
CA ASP A 106 6.33 -6.73 16.15
C ASP A 106 6.92 -6.49 14.75
N VAL A 107 7.86 -5.55 14.59
CA VAL A 107 8.59 -5.31 13.34
C VAL A 107 10.06 -5.65 13.49
N VAL A 108 10.80 -5.01 14.40
CA VAL A 108 12.25 -5.15 14.55
C VAL A 108 12.72 -6.60 14.71
N PRO A 109 12.09 -7.46 15.56
CA PRO A 109 12.54 -8.84 15.72
C PRO A 109 12.38 -9.72 14.48
N PHE A 110 11.56 -9.29 13.51
CA PHE A 110 11.23 -10.03 12.30
C PHE A 110 11.78 -9.38 11.03
N MET A 111 12.48 -8.26 11.17
CA MET A 111 13.09 -7.51 10.07
C MET A 111 14.29 -8.27 9.52
N GLY A 112 14.49 -8.15 8.18
CA GLY A 112 15.67 -8.67 7.51
C GLY A 112 16.90 -7.79 7.70
N HIS A 113 17.75 -7.72 6.69
CA HIS A 113 19.01 -6.96 6.77
C HIS A 113 18.83 -5.45 6.84
N ASP A 114 17.72 -4.95 6.30
CA ASP A 114 17.41 -3.51 6.28
C ASP A 114 15.89 -3.27 6.15
N THR A 115 15.50 -2.00 6.17
CA THR A 115 14.10 -1.55 6.08
C THR A 115 13.42 -1.90 4.76
N MET A 116 14.18 -2.16 3.69
CA MET A 116 13.62 -2.48 2.37
C MET A 116 13.41 -3.99 2.15
N THR A 117 13.80 -4.83 3.12
CA THR A 117 13.58 -6.27 3.07
C THR A 117 12.26 -6.65 3.73
N SER A 118 11.62 -7.70 3.19
CA SER A 118 10.40 -8.25 3.78
C SER A 118 10.65 -8.77 5.20
N LEU A 119 9.66 -8.59 6.07
CA LEU A 119 9.64 -9.25 7.36
C LEU A 119 9.54 -10.77 7.18
N SER A 120 9.92 -11.52 8.20
CA SER A 120 9.70 -12.98 8.25
C SER A 120 8.25 -13.38 8.60
N LEU A 121 7.41 -12.40 8.98
CA LEU A 121 5.99 -12.58 9.29
C LEU A 121 5.13 -12.54 8.01
N ASP A 122 4.10 -13.38 7.96
CA ASP A 122 3.07 -13.31 6.93
C ASP A 122 2.03 -12.21 7.22
N LEU A 123 1.19 -11.88 6.21
CA LEU A 123 0.17 -10.83 6.32
C LEU A 123 -0.78 -11.04 7.52
N LYS A 124 -1.23 -12.27 7.77
CA LYS A 124 -2.17 -12.56 8.85
C LYS A 124 -1.53 -12.37 10.22
N GLU A 125 -0.26 -12.75 10.35
CA GLU A 125 0.50 -12.54 11.60
C GLU A 125 0.69 -11.05 11.87
N ILE A 126 1.07 -10.25 10.87
CA ILE A 126 1.23 -8.80 11.01
C ILE A 126 -0.09 -8.15 11.43
N ILE A 127 -1.20 -8.48 10.76
CA ILE A 127 -2.52 -7.94 11.08
C ILE A 127 -2.94 -8.29 12.51
N ARG A 128 -2.80 -9.56 12.93
CA ARG A 128 -3.15 -9.99 14.29
C ARG A 128 -2.34 -9.28 15.37
N ARG A 129 -1.06 -8.98 15.09
CA ARG A 129 -0.20 -8.21 16.00
C ARG A 129 -0.63 -6.75 16.06
N ALA A 130 -0.94 -6.13 14.91
CA ALA A 130 -1.44 -4.77 14.84
C ALA A 130 -2.78 -4.58 15.57
N TRP A 131 -3.65 -5.60 15.62
CA TRP A 131 -4.90 -5.57 16.39
C TRP A 131 -4.72 -5.45 17.90
N GLN A 132 -3.53 -5.74 18.44
CA GLN A 132 -3.24 -5.56 19.86
C GLN A 132 -3.07 -4.08 20.23
N TYR A 133 -3.01 -3.20 19.24
CA TYR A 133 -2.88 -1.76 19.38
C TYR A 133 -4.12 -1.08 18.82
N ARG A 134 -4.42 0.11 19.31
CA ARG A 134 -5.44 0.95 18.66
C ARG A 134 -4.87 1.45 17.33
N SER A 135 -5.24 0.77 16.25
CA SER A 135 -4.69 1.01 14.91
C SER A 135 -5.77 0.93 13.84
N VAL A 136 -5.43 1.44 12.64
CA VAL A 136 -6.20 1.32 11.40
C VAL A 136 -5.31 0.64 10.37
N ILE A 137 -5.81 -0.43 9.77
CA ILE A 137 -5.06 -1.30 8.87
C ILE A 137 -5.63 -1.20 7.47
N ILE A 138 -4.80 -0.81 6.50
CA ILE A 138 -5.18 -0.58 5.11
C ILE A 138 -4.29 -1.39 4.18
N PHE A 139 -4.86 -2.08 3.21
CA PHE A 139 -4.09 -2.63 2.10
C PHE A 139 -3.79 -1.54 1.08
N PRO A 140 -2.51 -1.09 0.95
CA PRO A 140 -2.11 -0.10 -0.04
C PRO A 140 -2.18 -0.71 -1.44
N HIS A 141 -2.48 0.12 -2.44
CA HIS A 141 -2.44 -0.26 -3.87
C HIS A 141 -2.76 -1.74 -4.14
N PRO A 142 -3.98 -2.25 -3.73
CA PRO A 142 -4.28 -3.70 -3.77
C PRO A 142 -4.02 -4.36 -5.12
N TYR A 143 -4.17 -3.62 -6.21
CA TYR A 143 -3.70 -3.95 -7.55
C TYR A 143 -2.60 -2.96 -7.94
N CYS A 144 -1.40 -3.44 -8.24
CA CYS A 144 -0.30 -2.59 -8.71
C CYS A 144 0.59 -3.31 -9.72
N GLY A 145 1.35 -2.51 -10.50
CA GLY A 145 2.23 -3.05 -11.54
C GLY A 145 3.48 -3.76 -11.02
N VAL A 146 3.89 -3.46 -9.79
CA VAL A 146 5.09 -4.04 -9.15
C VAL A 146 4.80 -5.24 -8.27
N TYR A 147 3.55 -5.69 -8.21
CA TYR A 147 3.11 -6.91 -7.52
C TYR A 147 3.25 -6.90 -5.99
N THR A 148 3.30 -5.75 -5.38
CA THR A 148 3.29 -5.59 -3.91
C THR A 148 1.87 -5.49 -3.32
N GLY A 149 0.85 -5.42 -4.16
CA GLY A 149 -0.56 -5.38 -3.75
C GLY A 149 -1.12 -6.75 -3.40
N VAL A 150 -2.00 -6.80 -2.41
CA VAL A 150 -2.61 -8.05 -1.90
C VAL A 150 -3.36 -8.84 -2.99
N CYS A 151 -3.99 -8.16 -3.94
CA CYS A 151 -4.72 -8.80 -5.05
C CYS A 151 -3.80 -9.27 -6.19
N ASN A 152 -2.51 -8.95 -6.17
CA ASN A 152 -1.52 -9.46 -7.12
C ASN A 152 -0.99 -10.85 -6.74
N LEU A 153 -1.17 -11.29 -5.50
CA LEU A 153 -0.74 -12.59 -5.02
C LEU A 153 -1.74 -13.69 -5.39
N GLN A 154 -1.23 -14.90 -5.49
CA GLN A 154 -2.07 -16.08 -5.75
C GLN A 154 -2.57 -16.68 -4.42
N PHE A 155 -3.47 -16.01 -3.76
CA PHE A 155 -4.27 -16.63 -2.71
C PHE A 155 -5.39 -17.48 -3.31
N SER A 156 -5.83 -18.51 -2.58
CA SER A 156 -7.14 -19.06 -2.86
C SER A 156 -8.21 -17.97 -2.73
N ARG A 157 -9.34 -18.12 -3.43
CA ARG A 157 -10.42 -17.14 -3.34
C ARG A 157 -10.86 -16.88 -1.90
N GLY A 158 -10.99 -17.91 -1.08
CA GLY A 158 -11.31 -17.78 0.35
C GLY A 158 -10.22 -17.12 1.15
N GLY A 159 -8.94 -17.43 0.88
CA GLY A 159 -7.80 -16.82 1.57
C GLY A 159 -7.66 -15.33 1.31
N LEU A 160 -7.93 -14.86 0.09
CA LEU A 160 -7.96 -13.43 -0.21
C LEU A 160 -9.12 -12.72 0.49
N GLN A 161 -10.32 -13.33 0.47
CA GLN A 161 -11.50 -12.78 1.16
C GLN A 161 -11.26 -12.66 2.66
N GLU A 162 -10.65 -13.67 3.28
CA GLU A 162 -10.28 -13.62 4.69
C GLU A 162 -9.30 -12.48 5.01
N LEU A 163 -8.23 -12.32 4.21
CA LEU A 163 -7.28 -11.23 4.39
C LEU A 163 -7.95 -9.86 4.26
N LEU A 164 -8.76 -9.67 3.22
CA LEU A 164 -9.49 -8.43 3.01
C LEU A 164 -10.48 -8.15 4.16
N ALA A 165 -11.08 -9.21 4.74
CA ALA A 165 -11.96 -9.07 5.89
C ALA A 165 -11.23 -8.62 7.15
N MET A 166 -9.95 -8.99 7.32
CA MET A 166 -9.14 -8.66 8.49
C MET A 166 -8.68 -7.18 8.52
N ALA A 167 -8.58 -6.51 7.37
CA ALA A 167 -8.20 -5.10 7.31
C ALA A 167 -9.41 -4.18 7.49
N ASP A 168 -9.17 -2.94 7.93
CA ASP A 168 -10.20 -1.91 8.06
C ASP A 168 -10.62 -1.37 6.69
N GLY A 169 -9.72 -1.34 5.70
CA GLY A 169 -9.99 -0.82 4.37
C GLY A 169 -8.93 -1.08 3.33
N VAL A 170 -9.06 -0.37 2.21
CA VAL A 170 -8.15 -0.45 1.06
C VAL A 170 -7.83 0.95 0.50
N GLU A 171 -6.62 1.11 0.00
CA GLU A 171 -6.23 2.30 -0.75
C GLU A 171 -6.77 2.20 -2.19
N VAL A 172 -7.63 3.12 -2.57
CA VAL A 172 -8.37 3.08 -3.85
C VAL A 172 -7.72 3.95 -4.92
N ILE A 173 -7.01 5.00 -4.54
CA ILE A 173 -6.16 5.80 -5.43
C ILE A 173 -4.78 5.92 -4.80
N ASN A 174 -3.77 5.50 -5.55
CA ASN A 174 -2.36 5.65 -5.23
C ASN A 174 -1.68 6.46 -6.35
N GLY A 175 -0.95 7.51 -5.98
CA GLY A 175 -0.37 8.45 -6.94
C GLY A 175 0.74 7.84 -7.81
N GLU A 176 1.47 6.85 -7.28
CA GLU A 176 2.49 6.10 -8.01
C GLU A 176 1.89 4.98 -8.88
N ASN A 177 0.64 4.60 -8.65
CA ASN A 177 -0.01 3.54 -9.41
C ASN A 177 -0.53 4.07 -10.77
N LEU A 178 -0.71 3.18 -11.76
CA LEU A 178 -1.32 3.54 -13.04
C LEU A 178 -2.84 3.62 -12.90
N ASN A 179 -3.47 4.50 -13.68
CA ASN A 179 -4.92 4.70 -13.64
C ASN A 179 -5.72 3.39 -13.80
N LYS A 180 -5.28 2.48 -14.69
CA LYS A 180 -5.91 1.17 -14.86
C LYS A 180 -5.92 0.31 -13.59
N TRP A 181 -4.88 0.41 -12.76
CA TRP A 181 -4.80 -0.29 -11.49
C TRP A 181 -5.62 0.42 -10.42
N ASN A 182 -5.57 1.75 -10.37
CA ASN A 182 -6.41 2.56 -9.49
C ASN A 182 -7.90 2.32 -9.73
N LEU A 183 -8.33 2.16 -10.98
CA LEU A 183 -9.71 1.78 -11.30
C LEU A 183 -10.09 0.41 -10.73
N GLN A 184 -9.17 -0.57 -10.77
CA GLN A 184 -9.42 -1.88 -10.15
C GLN A 184 -9.47 -1.79 -8.62
N CYS A 185 -8.60 -0.96 -8.01
CA CYS A 185 -8.63 -0.70 -6.58
C CYS A 185 -9.93 -0.01 -6.16
N ALA A 186 -10.42 0.95 -6.94
CA ALA A 186 -11.69 1.63 -6.68
C ALA A 186 -12.89 0.68 -6.77
N LEU A 187 -12.93 -0.20 -7.77
CA LEU A 187 -13.94 -1.24 -7.87
C LEU A 187 -13.90 -2.22 -6.69
N LEU A 188 -12.70 -2.59 -6.23
CA LEU A 188 -12.53 -3.40 -5.05
C LEU A 188 -13.09 -2.69 -3.81
N GLY A 189 -12.68 -1.43 -3.57
CA GLY A 189 -13.14 -0.64 -2.43
C GLY A 189 -14.65 -0.44 -2.42
N PHE A 190 -15.26 -0.22 -3.58
CA PHE A 190 -16.71 -0.14 -3.71
C PHE A 190 -17.42 -1.43 -3.31
N ASN A 191 -16.86 -2.59 -3.73
CA ASN A 191 -17.48 -3.90 -3.47
C ASN A 191 -17.26 -4.42 -2.03
N LEU A 192 -16.25 -3.91 -1.32
CA LEU A 192 -15.92 -4.39 0.03
C LEU A 192 -16.76 -3.75 1.13
N GLU A 193 -17.42 -2.61 0.86
CA GLU A 193 -18.19 -1.83 1.85
C GLU A 193 -17.33 -1.46 3.09
N LYS A 194 -16.04 -1.29 2.90
CA LYS A 194 -15.05 -0.93 3.94
C LYS A 194 -14.55 0.49 3.76
N ALA A 195 -13.63 0.90 4.63
CA ALA A 195 -12.94 2.16 4.50
C ALA A 195 -12.21 2.27 3.15
N VAL A 196 -12.29 3.45 2.54
CA VAL A 196 -11.48 3.80 1.38
C VAL A 196 -10.51 4.90 1.76
N THR A 197 -9.25 4.73 1.38
CA THR A 197 -8.21 5.73 1.53
C THR A 197 -7.53 6.00 0.20
N GLY A 198 -6.77 7.07 0.13
CA GLY A 198 -5.87 7.36 -0.95
C GLY A 198 -4.65 8.09 -0.43
N GLY A 199 -3.55 7.89 -1.08
CA GLY A 199 -2.29 8.54 -0.77
C GLY A 199 -1.45 8.73 -2.03
N SER A 200 -0.52 9.68 -1.98
CA SER A 200 0.33 9.95 -3.13
C SER A 200 1.38 8.86 -3.35
N ASP A 201 1.70 8.06 -2.33
CA ASP A 201 2.84 7.14 -2.31
C ASP A 201 4.12 7.90 -2.73
N GLY A 202 4.18 9.11 -2.14
CA GLY A 202 5.07 10.16 -2.61
C GLY A 202 6.47 9.99 -2.05
N HIS A 203 7.46 10.01 -2.95
CA HIS A 203 8.87 9.94 -2.61
C HIS A 203 9.60 11.30 -2.76
N SER A 204 8.87 12.34 -3.16
CA SER A 204 9.37 13.71 -3.20
C SER A 204 8.25 14.71 -2.94
N LEU A 205 8.59 15.93 -2.48
CA LEU A 205 7.62 16.99 -2.17
C LEU A 205 6.67 17.33 -3.31
N PHE A 206 7.03 17.02 -4.54
CA PHE A 206 6.17 17.22 -5.71
C PHE A 206 4.90 16.40 -5.65
N TYR A 207 4.94 15.21 -5.03
CA TYR A 207 3.81 14.29 -4.94
C TYR A 207 2.84 14.65 -3.82
N LEU A 208 3.30 15.35 -2.77
CA LEU A 208 2.48 15.64 -1.59
C LEU A 208 1.19 16.37 -1.98
N GLY A 209 0.06 15.81 -1.54
CA GLY A 209 -1.28 16.34 -1.82
C GLY A 209 -1.79 16.08 -3.24
N LYS A 210 -1.16 15.22 -4.06
CA LYS A 210 -1.67 14.83 -5.38
C LYS A 210 -2.78 13.80 -5.31
N VAL A 211 -2.80 13.03 -4.25
CA VAL A 211 -3.89 12.15 -3.85
C VAL A 211 -4.13 12.40 -2.37
N VAL A 212 -5.37 12.64 -2.00
CA VAL A 212 -5.74 12.90 -0.61
C VAL A 212 -7.00 12.14 -0.21
N THR A 213 -7.03 11.77 1.06
CA THR A 213 -8.20 11.30 1.78
C THR A 213 -8.75 12.46 2.59
N TYR A 214 -10.08 12.63 2.62
CA TYR A 214 -10.72 13.70 3.37
C TYR A 214 -12.01 13.24 4.04
N ALA A 215 -12.36 13.89 5.15
CA ALA A 215 -13.55 13.59 5.93
C ALA A 215 -14.09 14.85 6.60
N GLU A 216 -15.41 14.88 6.82
CA GLU A 216 -16.06 15.87 7.67
C GLU A 216 -15.88 15.44 9.13
N CYS A 217 -14.83 15.94 9.76
CA CYS A 217 -14.48 15.67 11.15
C CYS A 217 -13.59 16.78 11.71
N ALA A 218 -13.38 16.81 13.02
CA ALA A 218 -12.43 17.73 13.62
C ALA A 218 -11.00 17.43 13.11
N PRO A 219 -10.13 18.47 12.99
CA PRO A 219 -8.77 18.32 12.48
C PRO A 219 -7.84 17.73 13.55
N THR A 220 -8.27 16.61 14.14
CA THR A 220 -7.48 15.83 15.08
C THR A 220 -7.17 14.45 14.52
N ARG A 221 -6.06 13.88 14.93
CA ARG A 221 -5.65 12.52 14.55
C ARG A 221 -6.72 11.48 14.91
N HIS A 222 -7.32 11.60 16.08
CA HIS A 222 -8.35 10.68 16.57
C HIS A 222 -9.60 10.73 15.71
N ASP A 223 -10.16 11.92 15.50
CA ASP A 223 -11.40 12.08 14.74
C ASP A 223 -11.20 11.67 13.27
N PHE A 224 -10.02 11.95 12.71
CA PHE A 224 -9.73 11.58 11.34
C PHE A 224 -9.56 10.05 11.17
N LEU A 225 -8.81 9.39 12.07
CA LEU A 225 -8.67 7.93 12.02
C LEU A 225 -9.97 7.20 12.36
N ASP A 226 -10.80 7.73 13.25
CA ASP A 226 -12.15 7.22 13.51
C ASP A 226 -13.02 7.37 12.25
N ALA A 227 -12.95 8.51 11.54
CA ALA A 227 -13.63 8.67 10.26
C ALA A 227 -13.15 7.67 9.19
N VAL A 228 -11.86 7.36 9.14
CA VAL A 228 -11.33 6.28 8.28
C VAL A 228 -11.96 4.95 8.68
N LYS A 229 -11.87 4.57 9.94
CA LYS A 229 -12.33 3.26 10.44
C LYS A 229 -13.83 3.04 10.26
N GLU A 230 -14.62 4.10 10.39
CA GLU A 230 -16.06 4.09 10.18
C GLU A 230 -16.47 4.19 8.69
N GLY A 231 -15.51 4.27 7.78
CA GLY A 231 -15.76 4.37 6.34
C GLY A 231 -16.42 5.67 5.89
N ARG A 232 -16.27 6.76 6.67
CA ARG A 232 -16.80 8.10 6.38
C ARG A 232 -15.86 8.95 5.51
N THR A 233 -14.76 8.37 5.06
CA THR A 233 -13.77 9.03 4.21
C THR A 233 -14.17 9.05 2.74
N ARG A 234 -13.64 10.04 2.04
CA ARG A 234 -13.69 10.23 0.59
C ARG A 234 -12.28 10.40 0.07
N VAL A 235 -12.08 10.09 -1.20
CA VAL A 235 -10.76 10.13 -1.85
C VAL A 235 -10.83 10.92 -3.14
N VAL A 236 -9.89 11.82 -3.34
CA VAL A 236 -9.71 12.52 -4.60
C VAL A 236 -8.24 12.52 -5.01
N GLY A 237 -7.98 12.24 -6.27
CA GLY A 237 -6.63 12.22 -6.81
C GLY A 237 -6.56 11.57 -8.18
N LYS A 238 -5.39 11.58 -8.75
CA LYS A 238 -5.08 10.82 -9.97
C LYS A 238 -3.61 10.47 -10.04
N GLU A 239 -3.29 9.47 -10.85
CA GLU A 239 -1.90 9.09 -11.12
C GLU A 239 -1.06 10.28 -11.59
N VAL A 240 0.21 10.27 -11.23
CA VAL A 240 1.18 11.22 -11.77
C VAL A 240 1.68 10.71 -13.13
N HIS A 241 1.71 11.59 -14.15
CA HIS A 241 2.07 11.22 -15.52
C HIS A 241 3.42 10.49 -15.62
N ILE A 242 3.49 9.43 -16.44
CA ILE A 242 4.66 8.56 -16.66
C ILE A 242 5.94 9.36 -16.99
N ILE A 243 5.84 10.44 -17.78
CA ILE A 243 6.99 11.29 -18.13
C ILE A 243 7.58 11.96 -16.89
N ARG A 244 6.73 12.40 -15.95
CA ARG A 244 7.17 13.01 -14.70
C ARG A 244 7.72 11.97 -13.73
N LYS A 245 7.17 10.74 -13.74
CA LYS A 245 7.73 9.59 -13.01
C LYS A 245 9.14 9.26 -13.47
N ALA A 246 9.37 9.22 -14.78
CA ALA A 246 10.69 8.99 -15.36
C ALA A 246 11.69 10.10 -14.96
N ALA A 247 11.27 11.37 -14.97
CA ALA A 247 12.08 12.50 -14.53
C ALA A 247 12.37 12.45 -13.02
N SER A 248 11.38 12.12 -12.20
CA SER A 248 11.54 11.94 -10.74
C SER A 248 12.47 10.77 -10.44
N ASN A 249 12.31 9.63 -11.10
CA ASN A 249 13.21 8.49 -10.94
C ASN A 249 14.64 8.78 -11.39
N SER A 250 14.84 9.58 -12.44
CA SER A 250 16.18 10.01 -12.87
C SER A 250 16.81 11.00 -11.88
N MET A 251 16.03 11.87 -11.27
CA MET A 251 16.46 12.76 -10.18
C MET A 251 16.73 11.98 -8.90
N LYS A 252 15.88 11.01 -8.53
CA LYS A 252 16.12 10.04 -7.45
C LYS A 252 17.49 9.37 -7.65
N LEU A 253 17.73 8.83 -8.83
CA LEU A 253 18.98 8.13 -9.14
C LEU A 253 20.21 9.06 -9.01
N LYS A 254 20.15 10.27 -9.59
CA LYS A 254 21.25 11.25 -9.51
C LYS A 254 21.47 11.78 -8.09
N SER A 255 20.40 12.08 -7.37
CA SER A 255 20.45 12.56 -5.99
C SER A 255 20.95 11.46 -5.04
N SER A 256 20.46 10.23 -5.19
CA SER A 256 20.87 9.08 -4.39
C SER A 256 22.35 8.75 -4.57
N ILE A 257 22.85 8.77 -5.81
CA ILE A 257 24.27 8.51 -6.06
C ILE A 257 25.17 9.59 -5.45
N LYS A 258 24.77 10.87 -5.58
CA LYS A 258 25.63 12.01 -5.21
C LYS A 258 25.55 12.37 -3.73
N ASN A 259 24.36 12.34 -3.13
CA ASN A 259 24.11 12.91 -1.81
C ASN A 259 23.73 11.85 -0.75
N TYR A 260 23.27 10.68 -1.18
CA TYR A 260 22.73 9.63 -0.29
C TYR A 260 23.04 8.24 -0.86
N PRO A 261 24.29 7.77 -0.80
CA PRO A 261 24.67 6.46 -1.32
C PRO A 261 23.85 5.32 -0.69
N ASP A 262 23.47 5.46 0.58
CA ASP A 262 22.66 4.48 1.30
C ASP A 262 21.24 4.33 0.73
N ILE A 263 20.61 5.44 0.28
CA ILE A 263 19.30 5.42 -0.36
C ILE A 263 19.39 4.74 -1.74
N PHE A 264 20.48 4.97 -2.47
CA PHE A 264 20.71 4.30 -3.75
C PHE A 264 20.84 2.77 -3.57
N GLU A 265 21.62 2.34 -2.58
CA GLU A 265 21.76 0.93 -2.23
C GLU A 265 20.42 0.31 -1.79
N LYS A 266 19.65 1.01 -0.95
CA LYS A 266 18.29 0.62 -0.52
C LYS A 266 17.36 0.43 -1.72
N ASN A 267 17.35 1.38 -2.66
CA ASN A 267 16.50 1.29 -3.86
C ASN A 267 16.90 0.10 -4.78
N ILE A 268 18.20 -0.21 -4.90
CA ILE A 268 18.66 -1.39 -5.64
C ILE A 268 18.19 -2.67 -4.93
N ARG A 269 18.34 -2.76 -3.62
CA ARG A 269 17.91 -3.93 -2.84
C ARG A 269 16.39 -4.13 -2.92
N TYR A 270 15.62 -3.05 -2.81
CA TYR A 270 14.18 -3.10 -3.01
C TYR A 270 13.80 -3.61 -4.40
N GLY A 271 14.40 -3.03 -5.45
CA GLY A 271 14.22 -3.50 -6.82
C GLY A 271 14.56 -4.98 -7.01
N TYR A 272 15.63 -5.46 -6.36
CA TYR A 272 16.02 -6.87 -6.36
C TYR A 272 15.00 -7.75 -5.62
N THR A 273 14.49 -7.30 -4.48
CA THR A 273 13.45 -8.02 -3.72
C THR A 273 12.16 -8.14 -4.53
N VAL A 274 11.69 -7.03 -5.12
CA VAL A 274 10.52 -7.02 -6.02
C VAL A 274 10.73 -7.93 -7.22
N PHE A 275 11.92 -7.90 -7.83
CA PHE A 275 12.26 -8.78 -8.96
C PHE A 275 12.23 -10.26 -8.55
N ASN A 276 12.76 -10.62 -7.39
CA ASN A 276 12.76 -11.99 -6.90
C ASN A 276 11.34 -12.50 -6.60
N VAL A 277 10.50 -11.69 -5.96
CA VAL A 277 9.09 -12.01 -5.71
C VAL A 277 8.35 -12.19 -7.04
N LYS A 278 8.56 -11.28 -7.99
CA LYS A 278 7.95 -11.36 -9.33
C LYS A 278 8.39 -12.61 -10.08
N SER A 279 9.68 -12.95 -10.04
CA SER A 279 10.25 -14.14 -10.68
C SER A 279 9.74 -15.44 -10.06
N LYS A 280 9.58 -15.46 -8.72
CA LYS A 280 8.99 -16.59 -8.01
C LYS A 280 7.52 -16.76 -8.39
N ASN A 281 6.72 -15.68 -8.33
CA ASN A 281 5.31 -15.72 -8.69
C ASN A 281 5.10 -16.15 -10.17
N LEU A 282 5.97 -15.72 -11.08
CA LEU A 282 5.93 -16.15 -12.48
C LEU A 282 6.21 -17.65 -12.62
N ARG A 283 7.24 -18.16 -11.92
CA ARG A 283 7.57 -19.58 -11.90
C ARG A 283 6.43 -20.44 -11.33
N ASP A 284 5.83 -20.00 -10.24
CA ASP A 284 4.71 -20.70 -9.60
C ASP A 284 3.47 -20.73 -10.51
N ARG A 285 3.19 -19.62 -11.23
CA ARG A 285 2.13 -19.57 -12.25
C ARG A 285 2.40 -20.51 -13.41
N MET A 286 3.63 -20.56 -13.90
CA MET A 286 4.01 -21.48 -14.99
C MET A 286 3.90 -22.93 -14.53
N LYS A 287 4.40 -23.25 -13.34
CA LYS A 287 4.30 -24.60 -12.75
C LYS A 287 2.83 -25.04 -12.65
N LYS A 288 1.97 -24.18 -12.06
CA LYS A 288 0.53 -24.47 -11.95
C LYS A 288 -0.12 -24.71 -13.31
N ARG A 289 0.20 -23.90 -14.34
CA ARG A 289 -0.33 -24.13 -15.70
C ARG A 289 0.12 -25.46 -16.31
N ILE A 290 1.36 -25.87 -16.04
CA ILE A 290 1.90 -27.15 -16.51
C ILE A 290 1.16 -28.29 -15.80
N ASP A 291 0.99 -28.19 -14.48
CA ASP A 291 0.29 -29.20 -13.68
C ASP A 291 -1.18 -29.32 -14.12
N ASP A 292 -1.91 -28.20 -14.26
CA ASP A 292 -3.28 -28.17 -14.76
C ASP A 292 -3.41 -28.76 -16.18
N HIS A 293 -2.40 -28.56 -17.04
CA HIS A 293 -2.40 -29.14 -18.38
C HIS A 293 -2.17 -30.65 -18.35
N ARG A 294 -1.28 -31.11 -17.49
CA ARG A 294 -0.99 -32.53 -17.26
C ARG A 294 -2.23 -33.27 -16.74
N ASP A 295 -2.86 -32.72 -15.72
CA ASP A 295 -4.09 -33.30 -15.12
C ASP A 295 -5.23 -33.40 -16.14
N ARG A 296 -5.39 -32.37 -17.00
CA ARG A 296 -6.38 -32.43 -18.10
C ARG A 296 -6.06 -33.51 -19.13
N LYS A 297 -4.77 -33.72 -19.45
CA LYS A 297 -4.35 -34.74 -20.38
C LYS A 297 -4.58 -36.14 -19.81
N ASP A 298 -4.26 -36.32 -18.52
CA ASP A 298 -4.40 -37.60 -17.85
C ASP A 298 -5.90 -37.98 -17.68
N ARG A 299 -6.78 -37.01 -17.37
CA ARG A 299 -8.25 -37.23 -17.38
C ARG A 299 -8.77 -37.64 -18.75
N LYS A 300 -8.36 -36.95 -19.80
CA LYS A 300 -8.79 -37.31 -21.17
C LYS A 300 -8.27 -38.70 -21.62
N ALA A 301 -7.09 -39.10 -21.12
CA ALA A 301 -6.58 -40.43 -21.41
C ALA A 301 -7.39 -41.52 -20.67
N ALA A 302 -7.72 -41.29 -19.39
CA ALA A 302 -8.56 -42.19 -18.60
C ALA A 302 -10.00 -42.32 -19.17
N GLU A 303 -10.63 -41.19 -19.55
CA GLU A 303 -11.96 -41.20 -20.19
C GLU A 303 -11.96 -41.98 -21.52
N LYS A 304 -10.85 -41.91 -22.30
CA LYS A 304 -10.71 -42.66 -23.55
C LYS A 304 -10.52 -44.15 -23.31
N GLU A 305 -9.79 -44.52 -22.29
CA GLU A 305 -9.56 -45.91 -21.88
C GLU A 305 -10.83 -46.59 -21.35
N GLU A 306 -11.63 -45.84 -20.57
CA GLU A 306 -12.95 -46.25 -20.10
C GLU A 306 -13.94 -46.44 -21.27
N ALA A 307 -13.97 -45.54 -22.21
CA ALA A 307 -14.82 -45.67 -23.41
C ALA A 307 -14.46 -46.88 -24.28
N LEU A 308 -13.14 -47.17 -24.46
CA LEU A 308 -12.66 -48.32 -25.20
C LEU A 308 -12.98 -49.65 -24.48
N SER A 309 -12.90 -49.69 -23.17
CA SER A 309 -13.26 -50.89 -22.38
C SER A 309 -14.76 -51.18 -22.38
N ALA A 310 -15.59 -50.11 -22.39
CA ALA A 310 -17.02 -50.26 -22.54
C ALA A 310 -17.47 -50.82 -23.88
N GLU A 311 -16.84 -50.37 -25.00
CA GLU A 311 -17.10 -50.91 -26.34
C GLU A 311 -16.64 -52.36 -26.52
N GLN A 312 -15.65 -52.83 -25.73
CA GLN A 312 -15.21 -54.21 -25.78
C GLN A 312 -16.08 -55.19 -24.97
N ASN A 313 -16.82 -54.69 -23.97
CA ASN A 313 -17.76 -55.46 -23.18
C ASN A 313 -19.16 -55.63 -23.78
N ASP A 314 -19.48 -54.80 -24.80
CA ASP A 314 -20.77 -54.88 -25.54
C ASP A 314 -20.72 -55.78 -26.79
N ARG A 315 -19.59 -56.44 -27.03
CA ARG A 315 -19.41 -57.42 -28.11
C ARG A 315 -19.24 -58.85 -27.59
#